data_00cfa05faa53bccc9845ab126aabefe9
#
_entry.id   00cfa05faa53bccc9845ab126aabefe9
#
_cell.length_a   1.000
_cell.length_b   1.000
_cell.length_c   1.000
_cell.angle_alpha   90.00
_cell.angle_beta   90.00
_cell.angle_gamma   90.00
#
_symmetry.space_group_name_H-M   'P 1'
#
loop_
_entity.id
_entity.type
_entity.pdbx_description
1 polymer ?
#
loop_
_entity_poly.entity_id
_entity_poly.type
_entity_poly.pdbx_seq_one_letter_code
_entity_poly.pdbx_strand_id
1 'polypeptide(L)'
;NMVESLMCAKDELNSDVMVTYSDVIFTSSLAKLVLEFRGDIGVAVDEQWREYWMLRYGTTENDLESISVQDGAITELGKPLQFSDGIDYRYIGMIKFSEQGIIDAIRIYDQKRDKDESWIQSGKDFKQGYMTDLLNELILKGNRVEPIISKGGWLEFDTTEDYETYLKLFQERKFPMSIFE
;
A
#
# COMPACT_ATOMS: atom_id res chain seq x y z
N ASN A 1 -12.81 -2.48 -8.78
CA ASN A 1 -12.03 -2.10 -7.62
C ASN A 1 -10.53 -2.16 -7.93
N MET A 2 -9.65 -1.95 -6.97
CA MET A 2 -8.19 -1.73 -7.17
C MET A 2 -7.50 -2.82 -7.99
N VAL A 3 -7.72 -4.11 -7.65
CA VAL A 3 -7.14 -5.22 -8.40
C VAL A 3 -7.64 -5.24 -9.85
N GLU A 4 -8.94 -5.04 -10.07
CA GLU A 4 -9.51 -4.94 -11.41
C GLU A 4 -8.87 -3.79 -12.21
N SER A 5 -8.66 -2.62 -11.56
CA SER A 5 -8.02 -1.47 -12.20
C SER A 5 -6.59 -1.78 -12.65
N LEU A 6 -5.80 -2.45 -11.79
CA LEU A 6 -4.46 -2.91 -12.17
C LEU A 6 -4.52 -3.87 -13.37
N MET A 7 -5.45 -4.82 -13.35
CA MET A 7 -5.54 -5.86 -14.38
C MET A 7 -6.13 -5.35 -15.71
N CYS A 8 -6.71 -4.13 -15.75
CA CYS A 8 -7.01 -3.47 -17.03
C CYS A 8 -5.75 -3.19 -17.86
N ALA A 9 -4.59 -3.05 -17.21
CA ALA A 9 -3.30 -2.87 -17.87
C ALA A 9 -2.53 -4.18 -18.07
N LYS A 10 -3.16 -5.35 -17.90
CA LYS A 10 -2.51 -6.67 -17.84
C LYS A 10 -1.55 -6.93 -19.00
N ASP A 11 -1.93 -6.54 -20.20
CA ASP A 11 -1.13 -6.78 -21.42
C ASP A 11 0.16 -5.94 -21.45
N GLU A 12 0.22 -4.88 -20.65
CA GLU A 12 1.40 -4.00 -20.51
C GLU A 12 2.27 -4.40 -19.30
N LEU A 13 1.81 -5.29 -18.43
CA LEU A 13 2.51 -5.73 -17.21
C LEU A 13 3.50 -6.86 -17.52
N ASN A 14 4.54 -6.57 -18.31
CA ASN A 14 5.50 -7.55 -18.84
C ASN A 14 6.95 -7.27 -18.45
N SER A 15 7.17 -6.42 -17.46
CA SER A 15 8.48 -6.06 -16.91
C SER A 15 8.33 -5.64 -15.46
N ASP A 16 9.40 -5.12 -14.86
CA ASP A 16 9.34 -4.47 -13.56
C ASP A 16 8.32 -3.32 -13.55
N VAL A 17 7.42 -3.33 -12.56
CA VAL A 17 6.30 -2.38 -12.45
C VAL A 17 6.28 -1.76 -11.06
N MET A 18 6.10 -0.44 -11.00
CA MET A 18 5.68 0.25 -9.78
C MET A 18 4.21 0.63 -9.90
N VAL A 19 3.42 0.14 -8.96
CA VAL A 19 1.99 0.47 -8.81
C VAL A 19 1.85 1.50 -7.70
N THR A 20 1.05 2.55 -7.94
CA THR A 20 0.72 3.54 -6.93
C THR A 20 -0.77 3.87 -6.99
N TYR A 21 -1.36 4.18 -5.85
CA TYR A 21 -2.72 4.71 -5.82
C TYR A 21 -2.73 6.13 -6.38
N SER A 22 -3.86 6.54 -6.97
CA SER A 22 -3.99 7.82 -7.68
C SER A 22 -4.21 9.02 -6.75
N ASP A 23 -4.55 8.76 -5.51
CA ASP A 23 -4.80 9.72 -4.43
C ASP A 23 -3.61 9.94 -3.50
N VAL A 24 -2.47 9.30 -3.81
CA VAL A 24 -1.21 9.45 -3.08
C VAL A 24 -0.26 10.35 -3.85
N ILE A 25 0.23 11.42 -3.21
CA ILE A 25 1.39 12.18 -3.66
C ILE A 25 2.61 11.78 -2.86
N PHE A 26 3.76 11.75 -3.49
CA PHE A 26 4.99 11.28 -2.86
C PHE A 26 6.23 12.04 -3.35
N THR A 27 7.27 12.03 -2.53
CA THR A 27 8.55 12.66 -2.88
C THR A 27 9.33 11.82 -3.89
N SER A 28 10.24 12.48 -4.60
CA SER A 28 11.18 11.78 -5.49
C SER A 28 12.09 10.81 -4.73
N SER A 29 12.37 11.09 -3.46
CA SER A 29 13.15 10.20 -2.59
C SER A 29 12.43 8.89 -2.31
N LEU A 30 11.14 8.95 -1.96
CA LEU A 30 10.31 7.75 -1.76
C LEU A 30 10.16 6.96 -3.07
N ALA A 31 9.89 7.63 -4.19
CA ALA A 31 9.81 6.96 -5.49
C ALA A 31 11.12 6.23 -5.83
N LYS A 32 12.26 6.87 -5.59
CA LYS A 32 13.59 6.28 -5.81
C LYS A 32 13.81 5.06 -4.92
N LEU A 33 13.45 5.15 -3.63
CA LEU A 33 13.55 4.03 -2.69
C LEU A 33 12.76 2.82 -3.19
N VAL A 34 11.53 3.03 -3.67
CA VAL A 34 10.68 1.95 -4.24
C VAL A 34 11.27 1.39 -5.53
N LEU A 35 11.75 2.25 -6.44
CA LEU A 35 12.34 1.81 -7.72
C LEU A 35 13.66 1.05 -7.55
N GLU A 36 14.44 1.35 -6.51
CA GLU A 36 15.70 0.69 -6.21
C GLU A 36 15.53 -0.67 -5.50
N PHE A 37 14.33 -1.01 -5.06
CA PHE A 37 14.04 -2.32 -4.46
C PHE A 37 14.35 -3.46 -5.44
N ARG A 38 14.94 -4.57 -4.95
CA ARG A 38 15.49 -5.67 -5.77
C ARG A 38 14.81 -7.02 -5.54
N GLY A 39 13.87 -7.11 -4.61
CA GLY A 39 13.06 -8.33 -4.43
C GLY A 39 11.96 -8.46 -5.50
N ASP A 40 11.23 -9.56 -5.45
CA ASP A 40 10.16 -9.80 -6.42
C ASP A 40 8.91 -8.97 -6.12
N ILE A 41 8.56 -8.77 -4.84
CA ILE A 41 7.39 -8.01 -4.42
C ILE A 41 7.78 -7.15 -3.23
N GLY A 42 7.85 -5.84 -3.44
CA GLY A 42 8.12 -4.85 -2.40
C GLY A 42 6.89 -3.97 -2.14
N VAL A 43 6.56 -3.78 -0.88
CA VAL A 43 5.43 -2.95 -0.45
C VAL A 43 5.97 -1.78 0.38
N ALA A 44 5.72 -0.55 -0.09
CA ALA A 44 6.11 0.63 0.65
C ALA A 44 5.28 0.77 1.93
N VAL A 45 6.00 0.95 3.04
CA VAL A 45 5.42 1.10 4.37
C VAL A 45 6.11 2.24 5.12
N ASP A 46 5.36 2.98 5.92
CA ASP A 46 5.86 4.10 6.70
C ASP A 46 6.00 3.71 8.18
N GLU A 47 7.21 3.82 8.73
CA GLU A 47 7.48 3.61 10.15
C GLU A 47 7.19 4.83 11.02
N GLN A 48 7.04 6.03 10.42
CA GLN A 48 6.72 7.28 11.10
C GLN A 48 5.26 7.72 10.92
N TRP A 49 4.40 6.86 10.43
CA TRP A 49 3.01 7.11 10.09
C TRP A 49 2.19 7.83 11.17
N ARG A 50 2.54 7.66 12.47
CA ARG A 50 1.79 8.27 13.58
C ARG A 50 1.82 9.78 13.55
N GLU A 51 2.95 10.39 13.16
CA GLU A 51 3.05 11.84 13.02
C GLU A 51 2.09 12.35 11.94
N TYR A 52 2.05 11.65 10.82
CA TYR A 52 1.13 11.94 9.72
C TYR A 52 -0.34 11.75 10.11
N TRP A 53 -0.69 10.67 10.85
CA TRP A 53 -2.05 10.44 11.35
C TRP A 53 -2.51 11.50 12.33
N MET A 54 -1.62 11.95 13.21
CA MET A 54 -1.90 13.08 14.11
C MET A 54 -2.16 14.38 13.34
N LEU A 55 -1.43 14.61 12.24
CA LEU A 55 -1.66 15.77 11.37
C LEU A 55 -3.01 15.68 10.66
N ARG A 56 -3.35 14.51 10.11
CA ARG A 56 -4.52 14.26 9.28
C ARG A 56 -5.80 14.19 10.08
N TYR A 57 -5.81 13.41 11.14
CA TYR A 57 -7.00 13.06 11.91
C TYR A 57 -7.02 13.62 13.35
N GLY A 58 -5.92 14.17 13.82
CA GLY A 58 -5.76 14.56 15.24
C GLY A 58 -5.68 13.37 16.20
N THR A 59 -5.62 12.15 15.70
CA THR A 59 -5.54 10.89 16.45
C THR A 59 -4.87 9.81 15.63
N THR A 60 -4.28 8.81 16.29
CA THR A 60 -3.74 7.62 15.63
C THR A 60 -4.75 6.47 15.53
N GLU A 61 -5.99 6.66 15.98
CA GLU A 61 -6.98 5.57 16.11
C GLU A 61 -7.99 5.51 14.94
N ASN A 62 -7.77 6.27 13.89
CA ASN A 62 -8.62 6.24 12.70
C ASN A 62 -8.01 5.38 11.60
N ASP A 63 -8.85 4.74 10.80
CA ASP A 63 -8.48 4.02 9.57
C ASP A 63 -7.27 3.10 9.75
N LEU A 64 -7.34 2.21 10.72
CA LEU A 64 -6.25 1.33 11.11
C LEU A 64 -6.30 -0.01 10.37
N GLU A 65 -5.15 -0.41 9.85
CA GLU A 65 -4.94 -1.71 9.22
C GLU A 65 -3.67 -2.37 9.75
N SER A 66 -3.70 -3.70 9.81
CA SER A 66 -2.54 -4.49 10.23
C SER A 66 -1.44 -4.53 9.17
N ILE A 67 -0.21 -4.60 9.62
CA ILE A 67 0.95 -5.09 8.85
C ILE A 67 1.82 -5.89 9.82
N SER A 68 1.99 -7.17 9.53
CA SER A 68 2.86 -8.05 10.31
C SER A 68 4.12 -8.38 9.51
N VAL A 69 5.29 -8.14 10.11
CA VAL A 69 6.59 -8.42 9.49
C VAL A 69 7.36 -9.43 10.35
N GLN A 70 7.83 -10.51 9.73
CA GLN A 70 8.68 -11.52 10.38
C GLN A 70 9.83 -11.90 9.44
N ASP A 71 11.03 -11.97 9.96
CA ASP A 71 12.24 -12.31 9.19
C ASP A 71 12.42 -11.46 7.90
N GLY A 72 12.08 -10.16 8.00
CA GLY A 72 12.18 -9.22 6.89
C GLY A 72 11.15 -9.43 5.77
N ALA A 73 10.10 -10.22 6.00
CA ALA A 73 9.00 -10.41 5.08
C ALA A 73 7.67 -10.03 5.73
N ILE A 74 6.75 -9.48 4.92
CA ILE A 74 5.36 -9.25 5.33
C ILE A 74 4.65 -10.61 5.34
N THR A 75 4.04 -10.95 6.47
CA THR A 75 3.30 -12.19 6.64
C THR A 75 1.79 -11.99 6.59
N GLU A 76 1.33 -10.78 6.80
CA GLU A 76 -0.07 -10.38 6.71
C GLU A 76 -0.18 -8.85 6.64
N LEU A 77 -1.16 -8.30 5.92
CA LEU A 77 -1.45 -6.87 5.87
C LEU A 77 -2.93 -6.59 5.53
N GLY A 78 -3.41 -5.40 5.94
CA GLY A 78 -4.70 -4.87 5.50
C GLY A 78 -5.91 -5.37 6.26
N LYS A 79 -5.78 -5.99 7.45
CA LYS A 79 -6.93 -6.27 8.30
C LYS A 79 -7.33 -5.02 9.09
N PRO A 80 -8.62 -4.63 9.09
CA PRO A 80 -9.07 -3.53 9.93
C PRO A 80 -8.78 -3.79 11.41
N LEU A 81 -8.25 -2.78 12.09
CA LEU A 81 -7.93 -2.81 13.52
C LEU A 81 -8.71 -1.73 14.27
N GLN A 82 -8.92 -1.94 15.58
CA GLN A 82 -9.63 -0.99 16.45
C GLN A 82 -8.67 -0.09 17.25
N PHE A 83 -7.45 -0.52 17.46
CA PHE A 83 -6.44 0.17 18.26
C PHE A 83 -5.11 0.21 17.55
N SER A 84 -4.38 1.30 17.71
CA SER A 84 -3.07 1.52 17.06
C SER A 84 -1.90 0.84 17.77
N ASP A 85 -2.14 0.25 18.94
CA ASP A 85 -1.09 -0.45 19.69
C ASP A 85 -0.51 -1.62 18.89
N GLY A 86 0.81 -1.66 18.80
CA GLY A 86 1.54 -2.73 18.09
C GLY A 86 1.56 -2.59 16.56
N ILE A 87 1.06 -1.50 16.00
CA ILE A 87 1.21 -1.20 14.58
C ILE A 87 2.55 -0.48 14.36
N ASP A 88 3.56 -1.17 13.84
CA ASP A 88 4.86 -0.58 13.56
C ASP A 88 4.89 0.19 12.24
N TYR A 89 4.09 -0.22 11.26
CA TYR A 89 4.12 0.28 9.90
C TYR A 89 2.73 0.63 9.39
N ARG A 90 2.66 1.60 8.46
CA ARG A 90 1.45 1.90 7.67
C ARG A 90 1.71 1.61 6.19
N TYR A 91 0.77 0.94 5.52
CA TYR A 91 0.78 0.75 4.07
C TYR A 91 0.53 2.09 3.35
N ILE A 92 1.33 2.38 2.32
CA ILE A 92 1.31 3.67 1.61
C ILE A 92 0.50 3.62 0.31
N GLY A 93 0.13 2.43 -0.16
CA GLY A 93 -0.47 2.30 -1.49
C GLY A 93 0.53 2.29 -2.64
N MET A 94 1.82 2.01 -2.37
CA MET A 94 2.87 1.86 -3.38
C MET A 94 3.46 0.47 -3.33
N ILE A 95 3.56 -0.18 -4.48
CA ILE A 95 4.05 -1.55 -4.61
C ILE A 95 5.02 -1.63 -5.78
N LYS A 96 6.15 -2.30 -5.58
CA LYS A 96 7.08 -2.67 -6.66
C LYS A 96 6.96 -4.16 -6.91
N PHE A 97 6.69 -4.53 -8.15
CA PHE A 97 6.80 -5.90 -8.63
C PHE A 97 7.99 -6.02 -9.57
N SER A 98 8.78 -7.09 -9.44
CA SER A 98 9.64 -7.55 -10.52
C SER A 98 8.79 -8.17 -11.64
N GLU A 99 9.41 -8.46 -12.78
CA GLU A 99 8.75 -9.24 -13.85
C GLU A 99 8.15 -10.55 -13.30
N GLN A 100 8.88 -11.27 -12.43
CA GLN A 100 8.39 -12.50 -11.82
C GLN A 100 7.24 -12.22 -10.83
N GLY A 101 7.36 -11.18 -10.01
CA GLY A 101 6.32 -10.80 -9.05
C GLY A 101 5.00 -10.44 -9.73
N ILE A 102 5.04 -9.72 -10.85
CA ILE A 102 3.82 -9.36 -11.58
C ILE A 102 3.22 -10.57 -12.31
N ILE A 103 4.02 -11.49 -12.83
CA ILE A 103 3.56 -12.75 -13.40
C ILE A 103 2.80 -13.56 -12.36
N ASP A 104 3.32 -13.64 -11.12
CA ASP A 104 2.66 -14.37 -10.04
C ASP A 104 1.35 -13.69 -9.61
N ALA A 105 1.31 -12.36 -9.56
CA ALA A 105 0.10 -11.59 -9.28
C ALA A 105 -0.99 -11.84 -10.34
N ILE A 106 -0.62 -11.78 -11.63
CA ILE A 106 -1.53 -12.07 -12.74
C ILE A 106 -2.04 -13.51 -12.67
N ARG A 107 -1.17 -14.47 -12.35
CA ARG A 107 -1.58 -15.88 -12.22
C ARG A 107 -2.63 -16.08 -11.13
N ILE A 108 -2.46 -15.45 -9.96
CA ILE A 108 -3.43 -15.51 -8.87
C ILE A 108 -4.77 -14.89 -9.31
N TYR A 109 -4.71 -13.72 -9.93
CA TYR A 109 -5.89 -13.04 -10.45
C TYR A 109 -6.66 -13.93 -11.44
N ASP A 110 -5.98 -14.51 -12.44
CA ASP A 110 -6.61 -15.37 -13.44
C ASP A 110 -7.23 -16.62 -12.81
N GLN A 111 -6.54 -17.27 -11.87
CA GLN A 111 -7.07 -18.44 -11.17
C GLN A 111 -8.35 -18.11 -10.39
N LYS A 112 -8.39 -16.96 -9.71
CA LYS A 112 -9.59 -16.52 -8.98
C LYS A 112 -10.72 -16.13 -9.91
N ARG A 113 -10.42 -15.41 -10.99
CA ARG A 113 -11.40 -15.05 -12.01
C ARG A 113 -12.06 -16.28 -12.63
N ASP A 114 -11.27 -17.27 -13.02
CA ASP A 114 -11.77 -18.47 -13.73
C ASP A 114 -12.67 -19.34 -12.84
N LYS A 115 -12.55 -19.21 -11.52
CA LYS A 115 -13.36 -19.94 -10.54
C LYS A 115 -14.42 -19.09 -9.85
N ASP A 116 -14.43 -17.76 -10.11
CA ASP A 116 -15.27 -16.79 -9.42
C ASP A 116 -15.10 -16.85 -7.88
N GLU A 117 -13.86 -17.03 -7.41
CA GLU A 117 -13.54 -17.19 -5.99
C GLU A 117 -13.41 -15.84 -5.28
N SER A 118 -14.09 -15.68 -4.14
CA SER A 118 -13.93 -14.54 -3.25
C SER A 118 -12.50 -14.42 -2.70
N TRP A 119 -12.10 -13.20 -2.33
CA TRP A 119 -10.81 -12.93 -1.68
C TRP A 119 -10.81 -13.46 -0.24
N ILE A 120 -9.76 -14.19 0.13
CA ILE A 120 -9.71 -14.90 1.42
C ILE A 120 -9.72 -13.92 2.60
N GLN A 121 -8.97 -12.82 2.50
CA GLN A 121 -8.84 -11.89 3.62
C GLN A 121 -10.09 -11.06 3.85
N SER A 122 -10.57 -10.35 2.83
CA SER A 122 -11.72 -9.45 2.96
C SER A 122 -13.07 -10.15 2.86
N GLY A 123 -13.10 -11.37 2.30
CA GLY A 123 -14.35 -12.07 1.96
C GLY A 123 -15.13 -11.44 0.82
N LYS A 124 -14.56 -10.43 0.15
CA LYS A 124 -15.21 -9.72 -0.95
C LYS A 124 -15.28 -10.59 -2.20
N ASP A 125 -16.31 -10.34 -3.02
CA ASP A 125 -16.43 -10.92 -4.33
C ASP A 125 -15.20 -10.61 -5.19
N PHE A 126 -14.87 -11.50 -6.12
CA PHE A 126 -13.69 -11.38 -6.98
C PHE A 126 -13.47 -9.98 -7.54
N LYS A 127 -14.50 -9.33 -8.11
CA LYS A 127 -14.40 -8.00 -8.72
C LYS A 127 -14.21 -6.84 -7.72
N GLN A 128 -14.30 -7.11 -6.44
CA GLN A 128 -14.21 -6.10 -5.37
C GLN A 128 -12.90 -6.17 -4.58
N GLY A 129 -11.92 -6.94 -5.04
CA GLY A 129 -10.64 -7.12 -4.37
C GLY A 129 -9.85 -5.83 -4.18
N TYR A 130 -9.30 -5.67 -2.99
CA TYR A 130 -8.30 -4.65 -2.65
C TYR A 130 -6.90 -5.13 -3.04
N MET A 131 -5.95 -4.21 -3.15
CA MET A 131 -4.55 -4.59 -3.38
C MET A 131 -3.99 -5.42 -2.21
N THR A 132 -4.42 -5.15 -0.99
CA THR A 132 -4.06 -5.95 0.20
C THR A 132 -4.59 -7.39 0.11
N ASP A 133 -5.74 -7.63 -0.51
CA ASP A 133 -6.24 -8.98 -0.80
C ASP A 133 -5.29 -9.75 -1.72
N LEU A 134 -4.89 -9.13 -2.83
CA LEU A 134 -3.95 -9.73 -3.80
C LEU A 134 -2.60 -10.03 -3.14
N LEU A 135 -2.07 -9.11 -2.33
CA LEU A 135 -0.81 -9.30 -1.62
C LEU A 135 -0.89 -10.45 -0.61
N ASN A 136 -1.99 -10.58 0.14
CA ASN A 136 -2.18 -11.70 1.06
C ASN A 136 -2.31 -13.04 0.33
N GLU A 137 -2.98 -13.09 -0.82
CA GLU A 137 -3.02 -14.30 -1.64
C GLU A 137 -1.62 -14.71 -2.15
N LEU A 138 -0.81 -13.73 -2.56
CA LEU A 138 0.59 -13.96 -2.92
C LEU A 138 1.38 -14.55 -1.75
N ILE A 139 1.25 -14.01 -0.55
CA ILE A 139 1.85 -14.52 0.68
C ILE A 139 1.39 -15.97 0.95
N LEU A 140 0.09 -16.22 0.89
CA LEU A 140 -0.48 -17.56 1.10
C LEU A 140 -0.02 -18.60 0.06
N LYS A 141 0.36 -18.17 -1.14
CA LYS A 141 0.94 -19.02 -2.19
C LYS A 141 2.45 -19.20 -2.06
N GLY A 142 3.06 -18.62 -1.02
CA GLY A 142 4.48 -18.76 -0.72
C GLY A 142 5.39 -17.71 -1.38
N ASN A 143 4.82 -16.68 -2.01
CA ASN A 143 5.63 -15.56 -2.50
C ASN A 143 6.17 -14.75 -1.32
N ARG A 144 7.42 -14.34 -1.43
CA ARG A 144 8.04 -13.43 -0.47
C ARG A 144 7.64 -12.00 -0.78
N VAL A 145 6.87 -11.39 0.10
CA VAL A 145 6.49 -9.97 0.05
C VAL A 145 7.33 -9.24 1.10
N GLU A 146 8.03 -8.18 0.70
CA GLU A 146 9.00 -7.51 1.58
C GLU A 146 8.59 -6.04 1.81
N PRO A 147 8.77 -5.53 3.04
CA PRO A 147 8.52 -4.12 3.31
C PRO A 147 9.65 -3.26 2.72
N ILE A 148 9.27 -2.18 2.02
CA ILE A 148 10.15 -1.08 1.65
C ILE A 148 9.90 0.02 2.67
N ILE A 149 10.75 0.10 3.71
CA ILE A 149 10.50 0.96 4.86
C ILE A 149 10.89 2.40 4.51
N SER A 150 9.93 3.32 4.66
CA SER A 150 10.13 4.76 4.55
C SER A 150 9.91 5.48 5.88
N LYS A 151 10.30 6.75 5.93
CA LYS A 151 10.07 7.68 7.03
C LYS A 151 9.32 8.89 6.48
N GLY A 152 8.00 8.70 6.26
CA GLY A 152 7.20 9.71 5.58
C GLY A 152 7.47 9.80 4.08
N GLY A 153 7.40 11.02 3.53
CA GLY A 153 7.61 11.26 2.10
C GLY A 153 6.35 11.14 1.27
N TRP A 154 5.17 11.11 1.86
CA TRP A 154 3.90 10.90 1.17
C TRP A 154 2.73 11.60 1.87
N LEU A 155 1.67 11.85 1.10
CA LEU A 155 0.36 12.28 1.57
C LEU A 155 -0.73 11.60 0.75
N GLU A 156 -1.86 11.35 1.37
CA GLU A 156 -3.06 10.75 0.78
C GLU A 156 -4.22 11.75 0.80
N PHE A 157 -5.06 11.71 -0.21
CA PHE A 157 -6.20 12.61 -0.40
C PHE A 157 -7.49 11.81 -0.61
N ASP A 158 -8.02 11.20 0.44
CA ASP A 158 -9.27 10.42 0.36
C ASP A 158 -10.51 11.30 0.38
N THR A 159 -10.42 12.45 1.05
CA THR A 159 -11.55 13.33 1.33
C THR A 159 -11.27 14.79 0.95
N THR A 160 -12.32 15.58 0.83
CA THR A 160 -12.20 17.04 0.70
C THR A 160 -11.57 17.67 1.94
N GLU A 161 -11.80 17.10 3.11
CA GLU A 161 -11.21 17.53 4.38
C GLU A 161 -9.69 17.38 4.37
N ASP A 162 -9.15 16.30 3.78
CA ASP A 162 -7.70 16.13 3.62
C ASP A 162 -7.12 17.26 2.80
N TYR A 163 -7.74 17.56 1.64
CA TYR A 163 -7.31 18.65 0.77
C TYR A 163 -7.34 20.00 1.48
N GLU A 164 -8.44 20.33 2.15
CA GLU A 164 -8.61 21.61 2.86
C GLU A 164 -7.60 21.75 4.01
N THR A 165 -7.38 20.66 4.76
CA THR A 165 -6.42 20.61 5.87
C THR A 165 -5.00 20.89 5.36
N TYR A 166 -4.56 20.16 4.34
CA TYR A 166 -3.20 20.34 3.82
C TYR A 166 -3.02 21.70 3.14
N LEU A 167 -4.01 22.16 2.35
CA LEU A 167 -3.96 23.48 1.73
C LEU A 167 -3.79 24.59 2.77
N LYS A 168 -4.57 24.53 3.87
CA LYS A 168 -4.48 25.49 4.97
C LYS A 168 -3.12 25.47 5.62
N LEU A 169 -2.59 24.29 5.94
CA LEU A 169 -1.26 24.15 6.56
C LEU A 169 -0.15 24.70 5.67
N PHE A 170 -0.21 24.47 4.35
CA PHE A 170 0.74 25.04 3.40
C PHE A 170 0.63 26.57 3.32
N GLN A 171 -0.59 27.10 3.24
CA GLN A 171 -0.82 28.56 3.19
C GLN A 171 -0.33 29.26 4.46
N GLU A 172 -0.56 28.65 5.61
CA GLU A 172 -0.10 29.17 6.92
C GLU A 172 1.39 28.90 7.18
N ARG A 173 2.11 28.21 6.31
CA ARG A 173 3.50 27.75 6.48
C ARG A 173 3.70 26.91 7.75
N LYS A 174 2.69 26.14 8.12
CA LYS A 174 2.70 25.25 9.30
C LYS A 174 2.77 23.77 8.94
N PHE A 175 2.89 23.45 7.67
CA PHE A 175 3.02 22.06 7.24
C PHE A 175 4.36 21.51 7.76
N PRO A 176 4.36 20.39 8.52
CA PRO A 176 5.58 19.80 9.04
C PRO A 176 6.38 19.18 7.90
N MET A 177 7.45 19.85 7.48
CA MET A 177 8.31 19.38 6.38
C MET A 177 8.98 18.03 6.70
N SER A 178 9.09 17.66 7.99
CA SER A 178 9.57 16.33 8.43
C SER A 178 8.79 15.17 7.82
N ILE A 179 7.52 15.38 7.45
CA ILE A 179 6.72 14.35 6.74
C ILE A 179 7.27 14.11 5.33
N PHE A 180 8.03 15.07 4.74
CA PHE A 180 8.59 14.98 3.40
C PHE A 180 10.12 14.80 3.36
N GLU A 181 10.79 14.81 4.48
CA GLU A 181 12.25 14.61 4.57
C GLU A 181 12.62 13.15 4.77
#